data_93e2862dd2e60328c8b44b117b1e8df2
#
_entry.id   93e2862dd2e60328c8b44b117b1e8df2
#
_cell.length_a   1.000
_cell.length_b   1.000
_cell.length_c   1.000
_cell.angle_alpha   90.00
_cell.angle_beta   90.00
_cell.angle_gamma   90.00
#
_symmetry.space_group_name_H-M   'P 1'
#
loop_
_entity.id
_entity.type
_entity.pdbx_description
1 polymer ?
#
loop_
_entity_poly.entity_id
_entity_poly.type
_entity_poly.pdbx_seq_one_letter_code
_entity_poly.pdbx_strand_id
1 'polypeptide(L)'
;MNFSIIIPTFQNYLYLKLCVESIFKNSKYNHEIIIHLNGHDDKSMNLISENKIIFSQSDQNLGLCTGVNLASKKATKQYILYAHDDMYFLPDWDY
;
A
#
# COMPACT_ATOMS: atom_id res chain seq x y z
N MET A 1 14.60 0.35 -11.29
CA MET A 1 14.02 -0.83 -10.65
C MET A 1 12.62 -0.52 -10.13
N ASN A 2 11.65 -1.32 -10.52
CA ASN A 2 10.27 -1.09 -10.12
C ASN A 2 9.80 -2.15 -9.13
N PHE A 3 9.10 -1.70 -8.09
CA PHE A 3 8.58 -2.56 -7.03
C PHE A 3 7.07 -2.63 -7.07
N SER A 4 6.54 -3.76 -6.62
CA SER A 4 5.17 -3.83 -6.13
C SER A 4 5.23 -3.57 -4.63
N ILE A 5 4.74 -2.41 -4.20
CA ILE A 5 4.81 -1.99 -2.80
C ILE A 5 3.52 -2.42 -2.11
N ILE A 6 3.65 -3.33 -1.16
CA ILE A 6 2.51 -3.93 -0.48
C ILE A 6 2.34 -3.29 0.89
N ILE A 7 1.17 -2.72 1.15
CA ILE A 7 0.87 -1.99 2.37
C ILE A 7 -0.41 -2.56 3.00
N PRO A 8 -0.29 -3.41 4.02
CA PRO A 8 -1.46 -3.82 4.79
C PRO A 8 -1.85 -2.69 5.76
N THR A 9 -3.13 -2.46 5.93
CA THR A 9 -3.62 -1.40 6.80
C THR A 9 -4.87 -1.84 7.54
N PHE A 10 -5.07 -1.30 8.76
CA PHE A 10 -6.25 -1.51 9.56
C PHE A 10 -6.63 -0.19 10.24
N GLN A 11 -7.70 0.45 9.75
CA GLN A 11 -8.27 1.67 10.33
C GLN A 11 -7.21 2.73 10.68
N ASN A 12 -6.32 3.01 9.74
CA ASN A 12 -5.19 3.92 9.96
C ASN A 12 -5.05 4.93 8.82
N TYR A 13 -6.17 5.52 8.43
CA TYR A 13 -6.29 6.33 7.22
C TYR A 13 -5.27 7.47 7.15
N LEU A 14 -5.09 8.23 8.24
CA LEU A 14 -4.21 9.40 8.21
C LEU A 14 -2.77 9.02 7.91
N TYR A 15 -2.27 7.96 8.54
CA TYR A 15 -0.91 7.48 8.28
C TYR A 15 -0.81 6.83 6.90
N LEU A 16 -1.81 6.05 6.50
CA LEU A 16 -1.84 5.45 5.17
C LEU A 16 -1.77 6.52 4.09
N LYS A 17 -2.53 7.58 4.23
CA LYS A 17 -2.53 8.70 3.29
C LYS A 17 -1.15 9.33 3.17
N LEU A 18 -0.49 9.60 4.30
CA LEU A 18 0.86 10.16 4.30
C LEU A 18 1.86 9.21 3.64
N CYS A 19 1.76 7.93 3.92
CA CYS A 19 2.62 6.91 3.32
C CYS A 19 2.47 6.90 1.80
N VAL A 20 1.24 6.80 1.31
CA VAL A 20 0.95 6.74 -0.13
C VAL A 20 1.40 8.02 -0.82
N GLU A 21 1.10 9.18 -0.24
CA GLU A 21 1.50 10.46 -0.81
C GLU A 21 3.02 10.59 -0.89
N SER A 22 3.73 10.08 0.13
CA SER A 22 5.20 10.12 0.13
C SER A 22 5.79 9.25 -0.99
N ILE A 23 5.18 8.11 -1.28
CA ILE A 23 5.62 7.27 -2.39
C ILE A 23 5.44 8.00 -3.72
N PHE A 24 4.27 8.59 -3.97
CA PHE A 24 4.03 9.32 -5.21
C PHE A 24 4.95 10.52 -5.36
N LYS A 25 5.18 11.25 -4.26
CA LYS A 25 5.98 12.48 -4.28
C LYS A 25 7.47 12.21 -4.44
N ASN A 26 8.00 11.18 -3.77
CA ASN A 26 9.42 11.01 -3.57
C ASN A 26 10.04 9.86 -4.36
N SER A 27 9.26 9.14 -5.14
CA SER A 27 9.77 8.03 -5.96
C SER A 27 10.34 8.54 -7.26
N LYS A 28 11.49 8.00 -7.64
CA LYS A 28 12.11 8.29 -8.93
C LYS A 28 11.57 7.38 -10.02
N TYR A 29 11.25 6.15 -9.66
CA TYR A 29 10.75 5.14 -10.60
C TYR A 29 9.26 4.92 -10.41
N ASN A 30 8.64 4.30 -11.41
CA ASN A 30 7.19 4.10 -11.42
C ASN A 30 6.86 2.76 -10.75
N HIS A 31 6.50 2.80 -9.49
CA HIS A 31 6.14 1.61 -8.71
C HIS A 31 4.64 1.36 -8.74
N GLU A 32 4.27 0.13 -8.40
CA GLU A 32 2.90 -0.28 -8.22
C GLU A 32 2.59 -0.35 -6.73
N ILE A 33 1.50 0.29 -6.29
CA ILE A 33 1.08 0.23 -4.88
C ILE A 33 -0.09 -0.72 -4.77
N ILE A 34 -0.01 -1.65 -3.84
CA ILE A 34 -1.08 -2.61 -3.54
C ILE A 34 -1.40 -2.51 -2.05
N ILE A 35 -2.63 -2.11 -1.72
CA ILE A 35 -3.06 -1.96 -0.35
C ILE A 35 -3.97 -3.11 0.02
N HIS A 36 -3.72 -3.75 1.17
CA HIS A 36 -4.67 -4.70 1.75
C HIS A 36 -5.44 -4.03 2.88
N LEU A 37 -6.76 -3.92 2.71
CA LEU A 37 -7.64 -3.40 3.75
C LEU A 37 -8.07 -4.53 4.67
N ASN A 38 -7.61 -4.50 5.90
CA ASN A 38 -8.08 -5.40 6.95
C ASN A 38 -9.35 -4.79 7.57
N GLY A 39 -10.51 -5.33 7.18
CA GLY A 39 -11.79 -4.78 7.61
C GLY A 39 -12.27 -3.65 6.70
N HIS A 40 -13.31 -2.96 7.12
CA HIS A 40 -13.94 -1.90 6.35
C HIS A 40 -13.48 -0.52 6.84
N ASP A 41 -13.07 0.34 5.91
CA ASP A 41 -12.62 1.70 6.20
C ASP A 41 -12.93 2.56 4.98
N ASP A 42 -14.02 3.33 5.06
CA ASP A 42 -14.50 4.10 3.92
C ASP A 42 -13.50 5.18 3.48
N LYS A 43 -12.79 5.80 4.42
CA LYS A 43 -11.81 6.83 4.08
C LYS A 43 -10.64 6.24 3.31
N SER A 44 -10.15 5.08 3.74
CA SER A 44 -9.06 4.40 3.03
C SER A 44 -9.53 3.91 1.66
N MET A 45 -10.76 3.42 1.55
CA MET A 45 -11.32 3.02 0.26
C MET A 45 -11.44 4.20 -0.70
N ASN A 46 -11.83 5.38 -0.20
CA ASN A 46 -11.88 6.58 -1.02
C ASN A 46 -10.49 6.97 -1.54
N LEU A 47 -9.48 6.89 -0.67
CA LEU A 47 -8.10 7.15 -1.07
C LEU A 47 -7.65 6.21 -2.20
N ILE A 48 -7.97 4.93 -2.07
CA ILE A 48 -7.66 3.91 -3.07
C ILE A 48 -8.34 4.22 -4.40
N SER A 49 -9.63 4.53 -4.36
CA SER A 49 -10.43 4.82 -5.55
C SER A 49 -9.96 6.08 -6.27
N GLU A 50 -9.70 7.14 -5.52
CA GLU A 50 -9.26 8.43 -6.08
C GLU A 50 -7.91 8.33 -6.79
N ASN A 51 -7.03 7.47 -6.31
CA ASN A 51 -5.69 7.30 -6.85
C ASN A 51 -5.53 6.06 -7.73
N LYS A 52 -6.62 5.34 -7.97
CA LYS A 52 -6.62 4.12 -8.80
C LYS A 52 -5.60 3.09 -8.33
N ILE A 53 -5.52 2.91 -7.02
CA ILE A 53 -4.59 1.98 -6.40
C ILE A 53 -5.18 0.57 -6.43
N ILE A 54 -4.32 -0.42 -6.66
CA ILE A 54 -4.71 -1.83 -6.59
C ILE A 54 -4.93 -2.20 -5.13
N PHE A 55 -5.97 -3.00 -4.84
CA PHE A 55 -6.24 -3.37 -3.46
C PHE A 55 -6.78 -4.79 -3.33
N SER A 56 -6.63 -5.34 -2.13
CA SER A 56 -7.35 -6.50 -1.65
C SER A 56 -8.03 -6.13 -0.33
N GLN A 57 -9.03 -6.89 0.07
CA GLN A 57 -9.80 -6.57 1.27
C GLN A 57 -10.27 -7.85 1.95
N SER A 58 -10.32 -7.83 3.28
CA SER A 58 -10.95 -8.85 4.10
C SER A 58 -12.00 -8.19 4.99
N ASP A 59 -13.06 -8.94 5.33
CA ASP A 59 -14.16 -8.38 6.15
C ASP A 59 -13.69 -8.05 7.57
N GLN A 60 -12.69 -8.74 8.06
CA GLN A 60 -12.14 -8.52 9.38
C GLN A 60 -10.62 -8.51 9.33
N ASN A 61 -10.00 -8.07 10.43
CA ASN A 61 -8.56 -8.01 10.51
C ASN A 61 -7.98 -9.42 10.61
N LEU A 62 -7.34 -9.87 9.53
CA LEU A 62 -6.70 -11.20 9.44
C LEU A 62 -5.25 -11.20 9.89
N GLY A 63 -4.73 -10.04 10.32
CA GLY A 63 -3.34 -9.88 10.69
C GLY A 63 -2.45 -9.55 9.50
N LEU A 64 -1.18 -9.23 9.81
CA LEU A 64 -0.22 -8.77 8.81
C LEU A 64 0.12 -9.83 7.77
N CYS A 65 0.47 -11.03 8.22
CA CYS A 65 0.96 -12.07 7.29
C CYS A 65 -0.10 -12.46 6.27
N THR A 66 -1.34 -12.65 6.70
CA THR A 66 -2.43 -13.01 5.80
C THR A 66 -2.73 -11.89 4.83
N GLY A 67 -2.75 -10.63 5.33
CA GLY A 67 -2.98 -9.46 4.48
C GLY A 67 -1.92 -9.29 3.42
N VAL A 68 -0.65 -9.43 3.79
CA VAL A 68 0.46 -9.35 2.85
C VAL A 68 0.36 -10.46 1.80
N ASN A 69 0.03 -11.68 2.21
CA ASN A 69 -0.11 -12.80 1.28
C ASN A 69 -1.24 -12.57 0.28
N LEU A 70 -2.37 -12.04 0.73
CA LEU A 70 -3.49 -11.74 -0.18
C LEU A 70 -3.13 -10.65 -1.16
N ALA A 71 -2.51 -9.58 -0.70
CA ALA A 71 -2.12 -8.47 -1.56
C ALA A 71 -1.03 -8.87 -2.55
N SER A 72 -0.06 -9.70 -2.12
CA SER A 72 1.04 -10.10 -2.98
C SER A 72 0.60 -10.91 -4.20
N LYS A 73 -0.55 -11.55 -4.14
CA LYS A 73 -1.11 -12.26 -5.29
C LYS A 73 -1.47 -11.33 -6.44
N LYS A 74 -1.62 -10.04 -6.18
CA LYS A 74 -1.93 -9.03 -7.19
C LYS A 74 -0.69 -8.33 -7.74
N ALA A 75 0.50 -8.65 -7.22
CA ALA A 75 1.74 -8.02 -7.63
C ALA A 75 2.13 -8.38 -9.05
N THR A 76 2.52 -7.38 -9.85
CA THR A 76 2.92 -7.58 -11.24
C THR A 76 4.37 -7.22 -11.52
N LYS A 77 5.04 -6.56 -10.58
CA LYS A 77 6.44 -6.16 -10.77
C LYS A 77 7.39 -7.28 -10.34
N GLN A 78 8.64 -7.17 -10.79
CA GLN A 78 9.64 -8.22 -10.54
C GLN A 78 9.99 -8.35 -9.05
N TYR A 79 9.95 -7.24 -8.33
CA TYR A 79 10.34 -7.20 -6.93
C TYR A 79 9.18 -6.74 -6.06
N ILE A 80 9.08 -7.31 -4.87
CA ILE A 80 8.06 -6.95 -3.88
C ILE A 80 8.72 -6.21 -2.73
N LEU A 81 8.18 -5.06 -2.36
CA LEU A 81 8.60 -4.30 -1.18
C LEU A 81 7.43 -4.28 -0.20
N TYR A 82 7.67 -4.81 0.99
CA TYR A 82 6.68 -4.74 2.06
C TYR A 82 6.88 -3.45 2.85
N ALA A 83 5.82 -2.67 3.02
CA ALA A 83 5.86 -1.44 3.78
C ALA A 83 4.73 -1.41 4.81
N HIS A 84 5.00 -0.76 5.94
CA HIS A 84 3.97 -0.47 6.94
C HIS A 84 3.22 0.80 6.56
N ASP A 85 1.97 0.91 6.98
CA ASP A 85 1.13 2.05 6.64
C ASP A 85 1.53 3.35 7.33
N ASP A 86 2.40 3.28 8.33
CA ASP A 86 2.93 4.45 9.04
C ASP A 86 4.34 4.87 8.59
N MET A 87 4.84 4.30 7.49
CA MET A 87 6.13 4.68 6.93
C MET A 87 6.01 5.91 6.04
N TYR A 88 7.06 6.73 6.03
CA TYR A 88 7.18 7.87 5.12
C TYR A 88 8.40 7.66 4.22
N PHE A 89 8.20 7.65 2.90
CA PHE A 89 9.27 7.42 1.93
C PHE A 89 9.95 8.75 1.61
N LEU A 90 11.24 8.84 1.92
CA LEU A 90 12.01 10.07 1.73
C LEU A 90 12.39 10.28 0.27
N PRO A 91 12.78 11.53 -0.12
CA PRO A 91 13.25 11.78 -1.47
C PRO A 91 14.39 10.84 -1.87
N ASP A 92 14.35 10.35 -3.10
CA ASP A 92 15.36 9.46 -3.69
C ASP A 92 15.52 8.12 -2.96
N TRP A 93 14.49 7.66 -2.23
CA TRP A 93 14.55 6.38 -1.49
C TRP A 93 14.80 5.18 -2.43
N ASP A 94 14.36 5.27 -3.68
CA ASP A 94 14.42 4.18 -4.66
C ASP A 94 15.55 4.38 -5.70
N TYR A 95 16.38 5.35 -5.48
CA TYR A 95 17.45 5.69 -6.42
C TYR A 95 18.64 4.73 -6.37
#